data_508465487b6f56efc9284b85faf2cb24
#
_entry.id   508465487b6f56efc9284b85faf2cb24
#
_cell.length_a   1.000
_cell.length_b   1.000
_cell.length_c   1.000
_cell.angle_alpha   90.00
_cell.angle_beta   90.00
_cell.angle_gamma   90.00
#
_symmetry.space_group_name_H-M   'P 1'
#
loop_
_entity.id
_entity.type
_entity.pdbx_description
1 polymer ?
#
loop_
_entity_poly.entity_id
_entity_poly.type
_entity_poly.pdbx_seq_one_letter_code
_entity_poly.pdbx_strand_id
1 'polypeptide(L)'
;MDHVTQYPVIVDTHRHPMGPRMQAKMAERGLYDPKQGFPQTNAQDLICYRECFDLDYAMPKQREGGVTLSLITNGGEVDWIARDLLQVSTGEALKFLNDEYREISDRYPGEFALTANAHALEEGCRPIVEEMIKGGAKAIAVASSYGDGADRAFLDSPKAEWLWEFAEANDIVVHIHPPMQSIGHESLMQYRLNEAVGRPFDSTVNGARMIASGVFDRHPKLQVLIVHMGGGLASIVGRLEFNWRLNYNGIKNPPADKPYTNKRSPFDYFKTNILVDSMGFSAIGVRAAIELCGVDRVVFGSDFGPVPYGIKEQVQSVEEVLPSVADREWVFWKTSNRIFRLGLSDTGFISAPALPVAA
;
A
#
# COMPACT_ATOMS: atom_id res chain seq x y z
N MET A 1 12.59 10.90 -29.18
CA MET A 1 11.31 10.34 -29.64
C MET A 1 10.35 10.52 -28.51
N ASP A 2 9.38 11.39 -28.68
CA ASP A 2 8.37 11.65 -27.66
C ASP A 2 7.52 10.39 -27.53
N HIS A 3 7.71 9.64 -26.45
CA HIS A 3 6.82 8.55 -26.08
C HIS A 3 5.51 9.20 -25.61
N VAL A 4 4.62 9.45 -26.57
CA VAL A 4 3.21 9.69 -26.24
C VAL A 4 2.72 8.40 -25.60
N THR A 5 2.30 8.47 -24.34
CA THR A 5 1.71 7.34 -23.64
C THR A 5 0.56 6.79 -24.46
N GLN A 6 0.62 5.51 -24.83
CA GLN A 6 -0.42 4.86 -25.64
C GLN A 6 -1.69 4.60 -24.82
N TYR A 7 -1.73 4.94 -23.54
CA TYR A 7 -2.83 4.64 -22.63
C TYR A 7 -3.57 5.91 -22.29
N PRO A 8 -4.90 5.91 -22.34
CA PRO A 8 -5.72 7.06 -21.98
C PRO A 8 -5.62 7.39 -20.48
N VAL A 9 -5.36 6.39 -19.63
CA VAL A 9 -5.31 6.50 -18.17
C VAL A 9 -4.23 5.59 -17.60
N ILE A 10 -3.41 6.10 -16.68
CA ILE A 10 -2.59 5.30 -15.77
C ILE A 10 -2.93 5.73 -14.35
N VAL A 11 -3.34 4.78 -13.52
CA VAL A 11 -3.64 4.97 -12.10
C VAL A 11 -2.50 4.46 -11.27
N ASP A 12 -1.84 5.35 -10.54
CA ASP A 12 -0.81 4.99 -9.57
C ASP A 12 -1.45 4.75 -8.19
N THR A 13 -1.40 3.52 -7.72
CA THR A 13 -2.03 3.12 -6.45
C THR A 13 -1.09 3.22 -5.24
N HIS A 14 0.15 3.69 -5.45
CA HIS A 14 1.18 3.71 -4.43
C HIS A 14 2.00 5.01 -4.53
N ARG A 15 1.51 6.07 -3.86
CA ARG A 15 2.07 7.42 -3.93
C ARG A 15 2.12 8.05 -2.53
N HIS A 16 3.27 8.61 -2.16
CA HIS A 16 3.53 9.25 -0.86
C HIS A 16 3.82 10.75 -0.99
N PRO A 17 2.84 11.59 -1.31
CA PRO A 17 3.03 13.02 -1.31
C PRO A 17 3.03 13.56 0.12
N MET A 18 3.88 14.55 0.36
CA MET A 18 3.95 15.29 1.62
C MET A 18 3.51 16.73 1.38
N GLY A 19 2.45 17.14 2.02
CA GLY A 19 1.91 18.47 1.90
C GLY A 19 2.53 19.47 2.88
N PRO A 20 2.06 20.73 2.85
CA PRO A 20 2.65 21.81 3.64
C PRO A 20 2.52 21.65 5.15
N ARG A 21 1.48 20.96 5.65
CA ARG A 21 1.32 20.72 7.10
C ARG A 21 2.41 19.80 7.63
N MET A 22 2.70 18.68 6.92
CA MET A 22 3.75 17.76 7.29
C MET A 22 5.12 18.41 7.22
N GLN A 23 5.39 19.17 6.14
CA GLN A 23 6.63 19.94 6.00
C GLN A 23 6.85 20.90 7.17
N ALA A 24 5.81 21.65 7.57
CA ALA A 24 5.89 22.56 8.72
C ALA A 24 6.23 21.80 10.01
N LYS A 25 5.57 20.67 10.26
CA LYS A 25 5.87 19.84 11.45
C LYS A 25 7.28 19.26 11.42
N MET A 26 7.74 18.82 10.28
CA MET A 26 9.12 18.33 10.14
C MET A 26 10.16 19.43 10.30
N ALA A 27 9.87 20.65 9.84
CA ALA A 27 10.72 21.80 10.05
C ALA A 27 10.81 22.18 11.54
N GLU A 28 9.68 22.20 12.28
CA GLU A 28 9.66 22.41 13.73
C GLU A 28 10.54 21.39 14.50
N ARG A 29 10.68 20.18 13.95
CA ARG A 29 11.49 19.11 14.54
C ARG A 29 12.94 19.07 14.00
N GLY A 30 13.33 19.99 13.13
CA GLY A 30 14.66 20.03 12.50
C GLY A 30 14.89 18.89 11.49
N LEU A 31 13.83 18.23 11.02
CA LEU A 31 13.89 17.15 10.04
C LEU A 31 13.74 17.65 8.60
N TYR A 32 13.38 18.91 8.41
CA TYR A 32 13.19 19.57 7.12
C TYR A 32 13.68 21.01 7.16
N ASP A 33 14.47 21.41 6.17
CA ASP A 33 14.84 22.81 5.93
C ASP A 33 14.16 23.28 4.64
N PRO A 34 13.31 24.31 4.68
CA PRO A 34 12.63 24.83 3.48
C PRO A 34 13.57 25.27 2.35
N LYS A 35 14.85 25.57 2.67
CA LYS A 35 15.87 25.98 1.69
C LYS A 35 16.69 24.83 1.14
N GLN A 36 16.94 23.79 1.95
CA GLN A 36 17.83 22.69 1.62
C GLN A 36 17.10 21.36 1.40
N GLY A 37 15.81 21.29 1.76
CA GLY A 37 15.02 20.06 1.75
C GLY A 37 15.28 19.19 2.98
N PHE A 38 15.05 17.89 2.84
CA PHE A 38 15.29 16.93 3.91
C PHE A 38 16.78 16.61 4.01
N PRO A 39 17.39 16.73 5.20
CA PRO A 39 18.74 16.27 5.41
C PRO A 39 18.80 14.76 5.15
N GLN A 40 19.77 14.33 4.34
CA GLN A 40 19.97 12.93 3.96
C GLN A 40 20.43 12.03 5.12
N THR A 41 20.70 12.62 6.27
CA THR A 41 21.16 11.92 7.47
C THR A 41 20.31 12.36 8.64
N ASN A 42 19.20 11.71 8.87
CA ASN A 42 18.46 11.84 10.13
C ASN A 42 18.47 10.51 10.88
N ALA A 43 18.28 10.61 12.20
CA ALA A 43 18.31 9.45 13.08
C ALA A 43 17.16 8.44 12.85
N GLN A 44 16.19 8.77 12.00
CA GLN A 44 15.02 7.96 11.69
C GLN A 44 15.08 7.29 10.31
N ASP A 45 16.19 7.34 9.60
CA ASP A 45 16.33 6.83 8.22
C ASP A 45 15.29 7.35 7.23
N LEU A 46 14.70 8.49 7.52
CA LEU A 46 13.74 9.11 6.62
C LEU A 46 14.46 9.73 5.43
N ILE A 47 14.37 9.07 4.30
CA ILE A 47 14.88 9.61 3.04
C ILE A 47 13.70 10.20 2.29
N CYS A 48 13.69 11.53 2.20
CA CYS A 48 12.72 12.26 1.41
C CYS A 48 13.43 12.99 0.27
N TYR A 49 13.08 12.63 -0.95
CA TYR A 49 13.51 13.32 -2.14
C TYR A 49 12.60 14.51 -2.44
N ARG A 50 13.05 15.40 -3.31
CA ARG A 50 12.27 16.60 -3.70
C ARG A 50 10.90 16.24 -4.23
N GLU A 51 10.77 15.12 -4.90
CA GLU A 51 9.51 14.59 -5.45
C GLU A 51 8.46 14.26 -4.37
N CYS A 52 8.88 14.08 -3.12
CA CYS A 52 7.98 13.80 -2.01
C CYS A 52 7.30 15.08 -1.50
N PHE A 53 8.07 16.16 -1.36
CA PHE A 53 7.61 17.37 -0.65
C PHE A 53 7.41 18.60 -1.56
N ASP A 54 7.99 18.66 -2.74
CA ASP A 54 7.78 19.72 -3.73
C ASP A 54 6.84 19.22 -4.82
N LEU A 55 5.53 19.29 -4.53
CA LEU A 55 4.52 18.77 -5.45
C LEU A 55 4.48 19.53 -6.77
N ASP A 56 4.79 20.83 -6.78
CA ASP A 56 4.85 21.62 -8.04
C ASP A 56 5.99 21.12 -8.94
N TYR A 57 7.06 20.58 -8.36
CA TYR A 57 8.14 19.93 -9.07
C TYR A 57 7.81 18.48 -9.47
N ALA A 58 7.10 17.77 -8.61
CA ALA A 58 6.79 16.34 -8.80
C ALA A 58 5.67 16.09 -9.81
N MET A 59 4.61 16.91 -9.79
CA MET A 59 3.43 16.70 -10.64
C MET A 59 3.71 16.73 -12.14
N PRO A 60 4.56 17.63 -12.69
CA PRO A 60 4.98 17.54 -14.09
C PRO A 60 5.64 16.22 -14.46
N LYS A 61 6.51 15.67 -13.58
CA LYS A 61 7.17 14.37 -13.79
C LYS A 61 6.17 13.21 -13.78
N GLN A 62 5.20 13.27 -12.87
CA GLN A 62 4.12 12.30 -12.80
C GLN A 62 3.33 12.27 -14.12
N ARG A 63 2.91 13.41 -14.62
CA ARG A 63 2.19 13.55 -15.90
C ARG A 63 3.05 13.11 -17.09
N GLU A 64 4.34 13.47 -17.10
CA GLU A 64 5.30 13.04 -18.11
C GLU A 64 5.49 11.52 -18.14
N GLY A 65 5.39 10.86 -16.97
CA GLY A 65 5.34 9.40 -16.84
C GLY A 65 4.02 8.77 -17.31
N GLY A 66 3.01 9.58 -17.62
CA GLY A 66 1.69 9.13 -18.08
C GLY A 66 0.68 8.87 -16.97
N VAL A 67 1.04 9.09 -15.70
CA VAL A 67 0.10 8.92 -14.57
C VAL A 67 -0.91 10.07 -14.57
N THR A 68 -2.19 9.71 -14.58
CA THR A 68 -3.31 10.64 -14.60
C THR A 68 -4.00 10.78 -13.26
N LEU A 69 -3.94 9.75 -12.43
CA LEU A 69 -4.53 9.72 -11.09
C LEU A 69 -3.61 8.94 -10.15
N SER A 70 -3.43 9.44 -8.93
CA SER A 70 -2.71 8.72 -7.87
C SER A 70 -3.57 8.55 -6.63
N LEU A 71 -3.49 7.40 -5.96
CA LEU A 71 -3.99 7.23 -4.60
C LEU A 71 -2.93 7.71 -3.62
N ILE A 72 -3.31 8.57 -2.69
CA ILE A 72 -2.42 9.02 -1.62
C ILE A 72 -2.40 7.96 -0.51
N THR A 73 -1.22 7.42 -0.18
CA THR A 73 -1.11 6.30 0.76
C THR A 73 0.05 6.49 1.74
N ASN A 74 -0.23 6.76 3.02
CA ASN A 74 0.78 6.84 4.10
C ASN A 74 0.41 5.97 5.31
N GLY A 75 -0.36 4.89 5.08
CA GLY A 75 -0.81 4.02 6.17
C GLY A 75 0.33 3.35 6.94
N GLY A 76 1.46 3.09 6.30
CA GLY A 76 2.63 2.49 6.92
C GLY A 76 3.36 3.41 7.91
N GLU A 77 3.18 4.73 7.79
CA GLU A 77 3.88 5.74 8.58
C GLU A 77 3.08 6.25 9.79
N VAL A 78 1.83 5.79 9.99
CA VAL A 78 0.92 6.33 11.03
C VAL A 78 1.54 6.29 12.43
N ASP A 79 2.15 5.17 12.83
CA ASP A 79 2.78 5.05 14.16
C ASP A 79 3.97 6.00 14.31
N TRP A 80 4.83 6.08 13.29
CA TRP A 80 5.97 6.99 13.30
C TRP A 80 5.50 8.46 13.37
N ILE A 81 4.48 8.81 12.60
CA ILE A 81 3.90 10.15 12.60
C ILE A 81 3.32 10.49 13.97
N ALA A 82 2.56 9.59 14.58
CA ALA A 82 1.95 9.80 15.87
C ALA A 82 3.00 9.94 16.97
N ARG A 83 3.89 8.96 17.10
CA ARG A 83 4.84 8.82 18.19
C ARG A 83 6.05 9.74 18.05
N ASP A 84 6.69 9.71 16.87
CA ASP A 84 8.01 10.30 16.67
C ASP A 84 7.93 11.70 16.07
N LEU A 85 6.99 11.97 15.17
CA LEU A 85 6.86 13.28 14.53
C LEU A 85 5.96 14.25 15.34
N LEU A 86 4.73 13.87 15.60
CA LEU A 86 3.73 14.77 16.20
C LEU A 86 3.70 14.68 17.73
N GLN A 87 4.05 13.52 18.31
CA GLN A 87 3.94 13.20 19.76
C GLN A 87 2.50 13.39 20.27
N VAL A 88 1.57 12.81 19.56
CA VAL A 88 0.13 12.85 19.82
C VAL A 88 -0.46 11.45 19.83
N SER A 89 -1.75 11.32 20.14
CA SER A 89 -2.47 10.06 20.00
C SER A 89 -2.59 9.65 18.51
N THR A 90 -2.75 8.35 18.26
CA THR A 90 -3.01 7.79 16.92
C THR A 90 -4.19 8.50 16.24
N GLY A 91 -5.28 8.73 16.99
CA GLY A 91 -6.47 9.41 16.45
C GLY A 91 -6.20 10.85 15.99
N GLU A 92 -5.37 11.61 16.71
CA GLU A 92 -4.97 12.96 16.31
C GLU A 92 -4.05 12.94 15.09
N ALA A 93 -3.10 11.98 15.03
CA ALA A 93 -2.25 11.80 13.87
C ALA A 93 -3.05 11.45 12.60
N LEU A 94 -4.05 10.56 12.73
CA LEU A 94 -4.94 10.19 11.62
C LEU A 94 -5.75 11.39 11.12
N LYS A 95 -6.29 12.22 12.00
CA LYS A 95 -7.00 13.46 11.60
C LYS A 95 -6.05 14.42 10.88
N PHE A 96 -4.84 14.60 11.41
CA PHE A 96 -3.81 15.43 10.79
C PHE A 96 -3.50 14.98 9.35
N LEU A 97 -3.27 13.68 9.14
CA LEU A 97 -3.01 13.10 7.82
C LEU A 97 -4.21 13.24 6.87
N ASN A 98 -5.40 13.00 7.37
CA ASN A 98 -6.61 13.11 6.55
C ASN A 98 -6.86 14.55 6.08
N ASP A 99 -6.58 15.53 6.93
CA ASP A 99 -6.65 16.96 6.55
C ASP A 99 -5.57 17.32 5.52
N GLU A 100 -4.35 16.82 5.69
CA GLU A 100 -3.26 16.98 4.72
C GLU A 100 -3.67 16.44 3.34
N TYR A 101 -4.28 15.27 3.30
CA TYR A 101 -4.72 14.64 2.04
C TYR A 101 -5.82 15.43 1.33
N ARG A 102 -6.77 15.98 2.10
CA ARG A 102 -7.80 16.86 1.55
C ARG A 102 -7.17 18.10 0.91
N GLU A 103 -6.24 18.76 1.61
CA GLU A 103 -5.54 19.94 1.09
C GLU A 103 -4.74 19.64 -0.19
N ILE A 104 -4.05 18.49 -0.25
CA ILE A 104 -3.34 18.05 -1.46
C ILE A 104 -4.34 17.82 -2.61
N SER A 105 -5.43 17.12 -2.34
CA SER A 105 -6.45 16.81 -3.35
C SER A 105 -7.14 18.09 -3.87
N ASP A 106 -7.42 19.06 -2.99
CA ASP A 106 -8.02 20.33 -3.36
C ASP A 106 -7.08 21.20 -4.21
N ARG A 107 -5.77 21.11 -3.95
CA ARG A 107 -4.75 21.81 -4.73
C ARG A 107 -4.55 21.24 -6.13
N TYR A 108 -4.74 19.93 -6.29
CA TYR A 108 -4.55 19.22 -7.57
C TYR A 108 -5.83 18.44 -7.93
N PRO A 109 -6.93 19.13 -8.26
CA PRO A 109 -8.22 18.50 -8.46
C PRO A 109 -8.20 17.50 -9.62
N GLY A 110 -8.68 16.28 -9.35
CA GLY A 110 -8.73 15.20 -10.32
C GLY A 110 -7.42 14.40 -10.50
N GLU A 111 -6.34 14.78 -9.83
CA GLU A 111 -5.05 14.09 -9.92
C GLU A 111 -4.78 13.18 -8.72
N PHE A 112 -5.53 13.36 -7.62
CA PHE A 112 -5.43 12.50 -6.43
C PHE A 112 -6.78 11.96 -6.00
N ALA A 113 -6.79 10.67 -5.66
CA ALA A 113 -7.87 10.01 -4.96
C ALA A 113 -7.46 9.80 -3.49
N LEU A 114 -8.38 10.12 -2.57
CA LEU A 114 -8.14 10.01 -1.14
C LEU A 114 -8.16 8.56 -0.68
N THR A 115 -7.33 8.24 0.31
CA THR A 115 -7.45 7.05 1.15
C THR A 115 -7.72 7.45 2.60
N ALA A 116 -8.35 6.57 3.36
CA ALA A 116 -8.52 6.72 4.80
C ALA A 116 -7.36 6.03 5.51
N ASN A 117 -6.49 6.77 6.19
CA ASN A 117 -5.48 6.13 7.04
C ASN A 117 -6.13 5.54 8.28
N ALA A 118 -5.65 4.37 8.72
CA ALA A 118 -6.12 3.71 9.93
C ALA A 118 -4.96 3.03 10.67
N HIS A 119 -5.13 2.85 11.97
CA HIS A 119 -4.35 1.92 12.76
C HIS A 119 -5.15 0.63 12.92
N ALA A 120 -4.76 -0.43 12.22
CA ALA A 120 -5.57 -1.65 12.10
C ALA A 120 -5.88 -2.33 13.44
N LEU A 121 -5.00 -2.18 14.44
CA LEU A 121 -5.13 -2.82 15.75
C LEU A 121 -5.84 -1.94 16.80
N GLU A 122 -6.32 -0.75 16.39
CA GLU A 122 -7.03 0.21 17.27
C GLU A 122 -8.44 0.50 16.71
N GLU A 123 -9.44 -0.25 17.15
CA GLU A 123 -10.85 -0.06 16.74
C GLU A 123 -11.36 1.36 17.01
N GLY A 124 -10.80 2.06 18.00
CA GLY A 124 -11.10 3.47 18.28
C GLY A 124 -10.88 4.42 17.09
N CYS A 125 -10.14 3.98 16.05
CA CYS A 125 -9.95 4.73 14.81
C CYS A 125 -11.14 4.63 13.84
N ARG A 126 -12.06 3.69 14.04
CA ARG A 126 -13.19 3.43 13.14
C ARG A 126 -14.01 4.67 12.78
N PRO A 127 -14.41 5.56 13.72
CA PRO A 127 -15.19 6.75 13.35
C PRO A 127 -14.44 7.70 12.39
N ILE A 128 -13.10 7.79 12.50
CA ILE A 128 -12.26 8.62 11.62
C ILE A 128 -12.23 8.00 10.21
N VAL A 129 -12.11 6.68 10.12
CA VAL A 129 -12.14 5.94 8.85
C VAL A 129 -13.52 6.11 8.18
N GLU A 130 -14.61 5.95 8.93
CA GLU A 130 -15.96 6.14 8.43
C GLU A 130 -16.19 7.55 7.86
N GLU A 131 -15.69 8.57 8.55
CA GLU A 131 -15.76 9.95 8.07
C GLU A 131 -15.06 10.12 6.71
N MET A 132 -13.84 9.55 6.58
CA MET A 132 -13.07 9.64 5.33
C MET A 132 -13.76 8.89 4.19
N ILE A 133 -14.29 7.70 4.44
CA ILE A 133 -15.03 6.93 3.42
C ILE A 133 -16.30 7.67 2.99
N LYS A 134 -17.05 8.24 3.93
CA LYS A 134 -18.21 9.12 3.62
C LYS A 134 -17.79 10.35 2.80
N GLY A 135 -16.58 10.87 3.06
CA GLY A 135 -15.96 11.97 2.30
C GLY A 135 -15.39 11.57 0.93
N GLY A 136 -15.54 10.31 0.51
CA GLY A 136 -15.16 9.84 -0.83
C GLY A 136 -13.81 9.14 -0.92
N ALA A 137 -13.16 8.83 0.20
CA ALA A 137 -11.95 8.02 0.20
C ALA A 137 -12.22 6.63 -0.44
N LYS A 138 -11.26 6.14 -1.22
CA LYS A 138 -11.40 4.98 -2.11
C LYS A 138 -10.79 3.70 -1.55
N ALA A 139 -9.97 3.81 -0.51
CA ALA A 139 -9.32 2.70 0.16
C ALA A 139 -9.08 3.04 1.64
N ILE A 140 -8.75 2.01 2.43
CA ILE A 140 -8.23 2.19 3.79
C ILE A 140 -6.75 1.82 3.76
N ALA A 141 -5.86 2.72 4.20
CA ALA A 141 -4.42 2.50 4.23
C ALA A 141 -3.95 2.17 5.66
N VAL A 142 -3.21 1.07 5.81
CA VAL A 142 -2.72 0.55 7.09
C VAL A 142 -1.28 0.05 7.01
N ALA A 143 -0.59 -0.04 8.15
CA ALA A 143 0.69 -0.72 8.23
C ALA A 143 0.52 -2.25 8.18
N SER A 144 1.51 -2.97 7.62
CA SER A 144 1.55 -4.44 7.64
C SER A 144 1.84 -5.01 9.03
N SER A 145 2.49 -4.23 9.89
CA SER A 145 2.77 -4.59 11.28
C SER A 145 2.91 -3.35 12.16
N TYR A 146 2.81 -3.53 13.46
CA TYR A 146 2.85 -2.49 14.49
C TYR A 146 3.74 -2.93 15.65
N GLY A 147 4.42 -1.96 16.29
CA GLY A 147 5.34 -2.22 17.39
C GLY A 147 6.70 -2.74 16.95
N ASP A 148 7.56 -3.07 17.92
CA ASP A 148 8.97 -3.41 17.72
C ASP A 148 9.33 -4.76 18.34
N GLY A 149 10.40 -5.38 17.84
CA GLY A 149 10.98 -6.59 18.43
C GLY A 149 9.98 -7.72 18.62
N ALA A 150 9.94 -8.27 19.83
CA ALA A 150 9.06 -9.38 20.21
C ALA A 150 7.58 -8.97 20.37
N ASP A 151 7.31 -7.69 20.59
CA ASP A 151 5.95 -7.15 20.76
C ASP A 151 5.29 -6.78 19.42
N ARG A 152 6.00 -6.97 18.30
CA ARG A 152 5.47 -6.71 16.97
C ARG A 152 4.23 -7.55 16.68
N ALA A 153 3.15 -6.87 16.31
CA ALA A 153 1.88 -7.48 15.96
C ALA A 153 1.58 -7.27 14.46
N PHE A 154 1.06 -8.32 13.83
CA PHE A 154 0.66 -8.33 12.42
C PHE A 154 -0.86 -8.35 12.29
N LEU A 155 -1.35 -8.23 11.06
CA LEU A 155 -2.77 -8.07 10.74
C LEU A 155 -3.60 -9.38 10.87
N ASP A 156 -2.98 -10.49 11.24
CA ASP A 156 -3.66 -11.71 11.71
C ASP A 156 -4.13 -11.60 13.17
N SER A 157 -3.80 -10.50 13.85
CA SER A 157 -4.24 -10.23 15.23
C SER A 157 -5.76 -10.11 15.30
N PRO A 158 -6.41 -10.68 16.34
CA PRO A 158 -7.84 -10.47 16.58
C PRO A 158 -8.24 -9.00 16.72
N LYS A 159 -7.29 -8.13 17.08
CA LYS A 159 -7.54 -6.68 17.17
C LYS A 159 -7.81 -6.03 15.81
N ALA A 160 -7.44 -6.68 14.69
CA ALA A 160 -7.70 -6.18 13.35
C ALA A 160 -9.09 -6.61 12.81
N GLU A 161 -9.85 -7.44 13.53
CA GLU A 161 -11.11 -8.01 13.03
C GLU A 161 -12.13 -6.93 12.64
N TRP A 162 -12.25 -5.85 13.42
CA TRP A 162 -13.12 -4.71 13.11
C TRP A 162 -12.86 -4.11 11.71
N LEU A 163 -11.58 -4.08 11.31
CA LEU A 163 -11.18 -3.52 10.01
C LEU A 163 -11.63 -4.44 8.87
N TRP A 164 -11.48 -5.75 9.05
CA TRP A 164 -11.90 -6.73 8.04
C TRP A 164 -13.41 -6.74 7.87
N GLU A 165 -14.16 -6.74 8.98
CA GLU A 165 -15.62 -6.62 8.99
C GLU A 165 -16.07 -5.34 8.30
N PHE A 166 -15.46 -4.20 8.65
CA PHE A 166 -15.81 -2.91 8.07
C PHE A 166 -15.48 -2.85 6.57
N ALA A 167 -14.30 -3.28 6.17
CA ALA A 167 -13.85 -3.25 4.79
C ALA A 167 -14.72 -4.17 3.90
N GLU A 168 -15.00 -5.38 4.35
CA GLU A 168 -15.86 -6.32 3.62
C GLU A 168 -17.29 -5.83 3.50
N ALA A 169 -17.89 -5.32 4.59
CA ALA A 169 -19.27 -4.81 4.61
C ALA A 169 -19.47 -3.61 3.68
N ASN A 170 -18.46 -2.78 3.50
CA ASN A 170 -18.50 -1.59 2.66
C ASN A 170 -17.88 -1.81 1.27
N ASP A 171 -17.36 -3.02 0.99
CA ASP A 171 -16.66 -3.37 -0.26
C ASP A 171 -15.52 -2.36 -0.55
N ILE A 172 -14.69 -2.11 0.46
CA ILE A 172 -13.55 -1.20 0.43
C ILE A 172 -12.25 -2.00 0.45
N VAL A 173 -11.32 -1.66 -0.43
CA VAL A 173 -9.97 -2.27 -0.48
C VAL A 173 -9.14 -1.77 0.71
N VAL A 174 -8.44 -2.69 1.38
CA VAL A 174 -7.42 -2.33 2.36
C VAL A 174 -6.05 -2.34 1.70
N HIS A 175 -5.43 -1.17 1.64
CA HIS A 175 -4.08 -0.95 1.14
C HIS A 175 -3.08 -1.16 2.29
N ILE A 176 -2.20 -2.16 2.16
CA ILE A 176 -1.27 -2.58 3.20
C ILE A 176 0.14 -2.20 2.79
N HIS A 177 0.77 -1.33 3.56
CA HIS A 177 2.12 -0.84 3.35
C HIS A 177 3.02 -1.20 4.54
N PRO A 178 4.30 -1.57 4.36
CA PRO A 178 5.20 -1.85 5.48
C PRO A 178 5.46 -0.59 6.33
N PRO A 179 5.68 -0.75 7.65
CA PRO A 179 5.99 0.38 8.53
C PRO A 179 7.39 0.94 8.25
N MET A 180 7.68 2.14 8.79
CA MET A 180 9.02 2.75 8.74
C MET A 180 10.10 1.82 9.29
N GLN A 181 9.83 1.15 10.41
CA GLN A 181 10.69 0.14 11.01
C GLN A 181 10.11 -1.24 10.76
N SER A 182 10.65 -1.94 9.77
CA SER A 182 10.20 -3.28 9.40
C SER A 182 10.66 -4.37 10.38
N ILE A 183 10.16 -5.58 10.20
CA ILE A 183 10.64 -6.75 10.95
C ILE A 183 12.16 -6.93 10.75
N GLY A 184 12.90 -7.13 11.82
CA GLY A 184 14.36 -7.30 11.80
C GLY A 184 15.14 -6.01 11.53
N HIS A 185 14.47 -4.84 11.65
CA HIS A 185 15.03 -3.51 11.42
C HIS A 185 16.43 -3.34 12.04
N GLU A 186 16.64 -3.77 13.28
CA GLU A 186 17.91 -3.62 13.99
C GLU A 186 19.10 -4.28 13.27
N SER A 187 18.84 -5.33 12.50
CA SER A 187 19.84 -6.04 11.70
C SER A 187 20.00 -5.47 10.29
N LEU A 188 19.15 -4.52 9.90
CA LEU A 188 19.04 -4.01 8.53
C LEU A 188 19.43 -2.54 8.39
N MET A 189 20.06 -1.95 9.43
CA MET A 189 20.44 -0.53 9.45
C MET A 189 21.57 -0.16 8.48
N GLN A 190 22.37 -1.14 8.02
CA GLN A 190 23.45 -0.90 7.07
C GLN A 190 22.98 -1.17 5.65
N TYR A 191 23.67 -0.52 4.68
CA TYR A 191 23.45 -0.71 3.24
C TYR A 191 22.01 -0.43 2.77
N ARG A 192 21.23 0.32 3.55
CA ARG A 192 19.81 0.59 3.30
C ARG A 192 18.95 -0.69 3.20
N LEU A 193 19.34 -1.74 3.90
CA LEU A 193 18.64 -3.03 3.83
C LEU A 193 17.25 -2.99 4.45
N ASN A 194 16.96 -2.04 5.35
CA ASN A 194 15.59 -1.86 5.85
C ASN A 194 14.61 -1.56 4.70
N GLU A 195 15.01 -0.74 3.74
CA GLU A 195 14.18 -0.44 2.56
C GLU A 195 14.21 -1.57 1.53
N ALA A 196 15.40 -2.05 1.19
CA ALA A 196 15.58 -3.02 0.11
C ALA A 196 15.10 -4.44 0.47
N VAL A 197 15.17 -4.83 1.74
CA VAL A 197 14.88 -6.18 2.24
C VAL A 197 13.79 -6.16 3.30
N GLY A 198 13.96 -5.32 4.33
CA GLY A 198 13.11 -5.32 5.52
C GLY A 198 11.65 -5.00 5.20
N ARG A 199 11.38 -3.94 4.45
CA ARG A 199 10.02 -3.55 4.07
C ARG A 199 9.32 -4.61 3.22
N PRO A 200 9.88 -5.12 2.11
CA PRO A 200 9.27 -6.23 1.38
C PRO A 200 9.11 -7.49 2.24
N PHE A 201 10.04 -7.75 3.17
CA PHE A 201 9.96 -8.91 4.05
C PHE A 201 8.85 -8.76 5.10
N ASP A 202 8.62 -7.58 5.64
CA ASP A 202 7.50 -7.31 6.55
C ASP A 202 6.15 -7.59 5.86
N SER A 203 5.96 -7.09 4.63
CA SER A 203 4.80 -7.38 3.80
C SER A 203 4.63 -8.88 3.53
N THR A 204 5.74 -9.60 3.29
CA THR A 204 5.76 -11.05 3.09
C THR A 204 5.25 -11.80 4.32
N VAL A 205 5.80 -11.47 5.49
CA VAL A 205 5.41 -12.10 6.75
C VAL A 205 3.94 -11.83 7.05
N ASN A 206 3.50 -10.58 6.90
CA ASN A 206 2.10 -10.21 7.11
C ASN A 206 1.15 -10.98 6.19
N GLY A 207 1.39 -10.99 4.89
CA GLY A 207 0.55 -11.69 3.93
C GLY A 207 0.49 -13.20 4.20
N ALA A 208 1.64 -13.83 4.52
CA ALA A 208 1.70 -15.23 4.90
C ALA A 208 0.88 -15.52 6.17
N ARG A 209 0.95 -14.65 7.19
CA ARG A 209 0.18 -14.76 8.44
C ARG A 209 -1.31 -14.59 8.19
N MET A 210 -1.74 -13.63 7.40
CA MET A 210 -3.15 -13.43 7.04
C MET A 210 -3.74 -14.67 6.33
N ILE A 211 -2.96 -15.29 5.42
CA ILE A 211 -3.34 -16.55 4.78
C ILE A 211 -3.46 -17.66 5.83
N ALA A 212 -2.37 -17.92 6.56
CA ALA A 212 -2.28 -19.07 7.48
C ALA A 212 -3.30 -18.99 8.63
N SER A 213 -3.67 -17.80 9.08
CA SER A 213 -4.67 -17.57 10.13
C SER A 213 -6.13 -17.59 9.65
N GLY A 214 -6.36 -17.77 8.34
CA GLY A 214 -7.68 -17.87 7.75
C GLY A 214 -8.48 -16.55 7.75
N VAL A 215 -7.84 -15.38 7.75
CA VAL A 215 -8.53 -14.08 7.62
C VAL A 215 -9.46 -14.09 6.41
N PHE A 216 -8.98 -14.52 5.26
CA PHE A 216 -9.74 -14.53 4.01
C PHE A 216 -10.85 -15.62 3.95
N ASP A 217 -10.84 -16.58 4.86
CA ASP A 217 -11.93 -17.55 4.97
C ASP A 217 -13.04 -17.04 5.88
N ARG A 218 -12.71 -16.18 6.85
CA ARG A 218 -13.70 -15.45 7.67
C ARG A 218 -14.32 -14.30 6.89
N HIS A 219 -13.52 -13.66 6.02
CA HIS A 219 -13.91 -12.51 5.20
C HIS A 219 -13.71 -12.82 3.71
N PRO A 220 -14.57 -13.67 3.10
CA PRO A 220 -14.33 -14.18 1.74
C PRO A 220 -14.43 -13.11 0.63
N LYS A 221 -15.07 -11.98 0.88
CA LYS A 221 -15.19 -10.87 -0.06
C LYS A 221 -14.13 -9.78 0.17
N LEU A 222 -13.40 -9.84 1.28
CA LEU A 222 -12.34 -8.88 1.60
C LEU A 222 -11.32 -8.81 0.46
N GLN A 223 -10.99 -7.60 0.03
CA GLN A 223 -9.94 -7.31 -0.94
C GLN A 223 -8.81 -6.55 -0.24
N VAL A 224 -7.58 -7.04 -0.38
CA VAL A 224 -6.39 -6.35 0.13
C VAL A 224 -5.40 -6.11 -0.99
N LEU A 225 -4.77 -4.95 -1.00
CA LEU A 225 -3.63 -4.64 -1.86
C LEU A 225 -2.36 -4.63 -0.99
N ILE A 226 -1.47 -5.59 -1.23
CA ILE A 226 -0.17 -5.66 -0.57
C ILE A 226 0.88 -5.07 -1.52
N VAL A 227 1.47 -3.96 -1.16
CA VAL A 227 2.44 -3.24 -2.01
C VAL A 227 3.76 -3.98 -2.19
N HIS A 228 4.66 -3.42 -3.02
CA HIS A 228 5.97 -4.00 -3.35
C HIS A 228 5.84 -5.42 -3.94
N MET A 229 4.89 -5.60 -4.88
CA MET A 229 4.59 -6.90 -5.51
C MET A 229 4.20 -8.00 -4.49
N GLY A 230 3.65 -7.60 -3.32
CA GLY A 230 3.40 -8.50 -2.20
C GLY A 230 4.67 -8.94 -1.48
N GLY A 231 5.76 -8.19 -1.60
CA GLY A 231 7.07 -8.54 -1.05
C GLY A 231 7.64 -9.80 -1.72
N GLY A 232 8.03 -10.78 -0.92
CA GLY A 232 8.56 -12.07 -1.37
C GLY A 232 7.51 -13.19 -1.52
N LEU A 233 6.20 -12.88 -1.43
CA LEU A 233 5.14 -13.90 -1.42
C LEU A 233 5.17 -14.81 -2.66
N ALA A 234 5.44 -14.25 -3.85
CA ALA A 234 5.56 -15.04 -5.06
C ALA A 234 6.66 -16.11 -4.98
N SER A 235 7.76 -15.82 -4.29
CA SER A 235 8.87 -16.74 -4.12
C SER A 235 8.63 -17.82 -3.06
N ILE A 236 7.75 -17.56 -2.08
CA ILE A 236 7.56 -18.47 -0.93
C ILE A 236 6.20 -19.18 -0.91
N VAL A 237 5.24 -18.80 -1.78
CA VAL A 237 3.88 -19.37 -1.75
C VAL A 237 3.88 -20.90 -1.86
N GLY A 238 4.78 -21.49 -2.64
CA GLY A 238 4.94 -22.96 -2.72
C GLY A 238 5.37 -23.58 -1.39
N ARG A 239 6.15 -22.86 -0.57
CA ARG A 239 6.52 -23.33 0.79
C ARG A 239 5.35 -23.20 1.75
N LEU A 240 4.53 -22.14 1.62
CA LEU A 240 3.28 -22.02 2.39
C LEU A 240 2.32 -23.16 2.07
N GLU A 241 2.13 -23.46 0.79
CA GLU A 241 1.32 -24.59 0.32
C GLU A 241 1.82 -25.91 0.89
N PHE A 242 3.12 -26.17 0.86
CA PHE A 242 3.70 -27.38 1.40
C PHE A 242 3.42 -27.52 2.90
N ASN A 243 3.68 -26.48 3.70
CA ASN A 243 3.43 -26.49 5.13
C ASN A 243 1.93 -26.61 5.46
N TRP A 244 1.06 -25.95 4.71
CA TRP A 244 -0.38 -26.10 4.84
C TRP A 244 -0.83 -27.56 4.61
N ARG A 245 -0.32 -28.23 3.56
CA ARG A 245 -0.62 -29.64 3.29
C ARG A 245 -0.13 -30.57 4.38
N LEU A 246 1.03 -30.31 4.99
CA LEU A 246 1.52 -31.07 6.14
C LEU A 246 0.54 -30.98 7.31
N ASN A 247 0.05 -29.79 7.62
CA ASN A 247 -0.95 -29.57 8.67
C ASN A 247 -2.23 -30.39 8.44
N TYR A 248 -2.75 -30.43 7.22
CA TYR A 248 -3.94 -31.20 6.87
C TYR A 248 -3.71 -32.71 6.81
N ASN A 249 -2.47 -33.14 6.61
CA ASN A 249 -2.10 -34.55 6.66
C ASN A 249 -1.82 -35.07 8.10
N GLY A 250 -2.19 -34.29 9.11
CA GLY A 250 -2.09 -34.70 10.52
C GLY A 250 -0.69 -34.56 11.13
N ILE A 251 0.25 -33.90 10.42
CA ILE A 251 1.56 -33.55 11.00
C ILE A 251 1.34 -32.40 11.97
N LYS A 252 1.65 -32.66 13.25
CA LYS A 252 1.45 -31.68 14.30
C LYS A 252 2.58 -30.66 14.32
N ASN A 253 2.21 -29.40 14.46
CA ASN A 253 3.16 -28.32 14.76
C ASN A 253 3.78 -28.52 16.16
N PRO A 254 4.97 -27.96 16.42
CA PRO A 254 5.51 -27.85 17.78
C PRO A 254 4.49 -27.20 18.73
N PRO A 255 4.49 -27.52 20.05
CA PRO A 255 3.48 -27.03 20.98
C PRO A 255 3.34 -25.51 21.08
N ALA A 256 4.41 -24.77 20.76
CA ALA A 256 4.39 -23.30 20.79
C ALA A 256 3.94 -22.67 19.47
N ASP A 257 3.73 -23.46 18.42
CA ASP A 257 3.38 -22.99 17.08
C ASP A 257 1.87 -23.08 16.84
N LYS A 258 1.33 -22.10 16.11
CA LYS A 258 -0.08 -22.10 15.73
C LYS A 258 -0.28 -22.93 14.46
N PRO A 259 -1.32 -23.78 14.39
CA PRO A 259 -1.63 -24.52 13.17
C PRO A 259 -2.17 -23.58 12.09
N TYR A 260 -2.01 -23.97 10.83
CA TYR A 260 -2.73 -23.33 9.72
C TYR A 260 -4.24 -23.53 9.91
N THR A 261 -5.01 -22.46 9.73
CA THR A 261 -6.48 -22.48 9.86
C THR A 261 -7.18 -22.14 8.55
N ASN A 262 -6.43 -21.77 7.52
CA ASN A 262 -6.98 -21.52 6.18
C ASN A 262 -7.57 -22.79 5.57
N LYS A 263 -8.69 -22.63 4.86
CA LYS A 263 -9.46 -23.74 4.27
C LYS A 263 -9.08 -24.06 2.82
N ARG A 264 -8.50 -23.08 2.13
CA ARG A 264 -8.12 -23.16 0.72
C ARG A 264 -6.60 -23.18 0.56
N SER A 265 -6.11 -23.64 -0.59
CA SER A 265 -4.71 -23.50 -0.94
C SER A 265 -4.24 -22.04 -0.80
N PRO A 266 -3.04 -21.77 -0.24
CA PRO A 266 -2.43 -20.47 -0.25
C PRO A 266 -2.44 -19.76 -1.61
N PHE A 267 -2.34 -20.50 -2.72
CA PHE A 267 -2.40 -19.94 -4.08
C PHE A 267 -3.79 -19.33 -4.42
N ASP A 268 -4.87 -19.88 -3.88
CA ASP A 268 -6.22 -19.47 -4.23
C ASP A 268 -6.53 -18.03 -3.79
N TYR A 269 -5.92 -17.59 -2.68
CA TYR A 269 -6.16 -16.23 -2.15
C TYR A 269 -5.60 -15.15 -3.06
N PHE A 270 -4.55 -15.44 -3.84
CA PHE A 270 -4.03 -14.52 -4.86
C PHE A 270 -4.95 -14.39 -6.07
N LYS A 271 -5.86 -15.34 -6.27
CA LYS A 271 -6.87 -15.28 -7.33
C LYS A 271 -8.18 -14.62 -6.88
N THR A 272 -8.37 -14.44 -5.57
CA THR A 272 -9.67 -14.00 -5.01
C THR A 272 -9.57 -12.75 -4.13
N ASN A 273 -8.66 -12.71 -3.16
CA ASN A 273 -8.63 -11.72 -2.08
C ASN A 273 -7.43 -10.76 -2.18
N ILE A 274 -6.26 -11.25 -2.60
CA ILE A 274 -5.01 -10.49 -2.58
C ILE A 274 -4.76 -9.89 -3.95
N LEU A 275 -4.51 -8.58 -3.96
CA LEU A 275 -3.94 -7.84 -5.08
C LEU A 275 -2.52 -7.42 -4.70
N VAL A 276 -1.70 -7.16 -5.70
CA VAL A 276 -0.36 -6.59 -5.51
C VAL A 276 -0.13 -5.46 -6.50
N ASP A 277 0.80 -4.57 -6.21
CA ASP A 277 1.24 -3.56 -7.15
C ASP A 277 2.39 -4.05 -8.05
N SER A 278 2.80 -3.21 -8.99
CA SER A 278 3.92 -3.48 -9.90
C SER A 278 5.25 -2.87 -9.41
N MET A 279 5.27 -2.29 -8.20
CA MET A 279 6.42 -1.58 -7.69
C MET A 279 7.53 -2.54 -7.25
N GLY A 280 8.60 -2.66 -8.03
CA GLY A 280 9.70 -3.57 -7.72
C GLY A 280 10.95 -3.36 -8.58
N PHE A 281 11.01 -2.26 -9.35
CA PHE A 281 12.16 -1.83 -10.18
C PHE A 281 12.69 -2.89 -11.15
N SER A 282 11.92 -3.92 -11.46
CA SER A 282 12.38 -5.04 -12.27
C SER A 282 11.25 -5.78 -12.96
N ALA A 283 11.38 -5.99 -14.26
CA ALA A 283 10.48 -6.84 -15.03
C ALA A 283 10.38 -8.28 -14.47
N ILE A 284 11.43 -8.79 -13.81
CA ILE A 284 11.41 -10.11 -13.18
C ILE A 284 10.35 -10.17 -12.07
N GLY A 285 10.32 -9.15 -11.19
CA GLY A 285 9.36 -9.08 -10.11
C GLY A 285 7.93 -8.91 -10.61
N VAL A 286 7.71 -8.01 -11.58
CA VAL A 286 6.40 -7.81 -12.22
C VAL A 286 5.89 -9.10 -12.86
N ARG A 287 6.74 -9.86 -13.54
CA ARG A 287 6.40 -11.16 -14.12
C ARG A 287 5.95 -12.16 -13.05
N ALA A 288 6.72 -12.27 -11.94
CA ALA A 288 6.37 -13.17 -10.85
C ALA A 288 5.02 -12.80 -10.19
N ALA A 289 4.74 -11.50 -10.02
CA ALA A 289 3.46 -11.01 -9.52
C ALA A 289 2.29 -11.40 -10.44
N ILE A 290 2.45 -11.19 -11.76
CA ILE A 290 1.43 -11.54 -12.75
C ILE A 290 1.20 -13.06 -12.83
N GLU A 291 2.25 -13.86 -12.80
CA GLU A 291 2.14 -15.33 -12.80
C GLU A 291 1.39 -15.83 -11.55
N LEU A 292 1.69 -15.24 -10.38
CA LEU A 292 1.01 -15.60 -9.13
C LEU A 292 -0.45 -15.16 -9.12
N CYS A 293 -0.70 -13.88 -9.39
CA CYS A 293 -2.02 -13.26 -9.16
C CYS A 293 -2.94 -13.32 -10.38
N GLY A 294 -2.39 -13.25 -11.59
CA GLY A 294 -3.12 -12.91 -12.81
C GLY A 294 -3.05 -11.42 -13.11
N VAL A 295 -3.14 -11.07 -14.38
CA VAL A 295 -2.98 -9.68 -14.87
C VAL A 295 -4.06 -8.74 -14.30
N ASP A 296 -5.25 -9.25 -14.06
CA ASP A 296 -6.40 -8.51 -13.53
C ASP A 296 -6.40 -8.37 -12.00
N ARG A 297 -5.31 -8.79 -11.35
CA ARG A 297 -5.09 -8.63 -9.90
C ARG A 297 -3.76 -7.93 -9.57
N VAL A 298 -3.07 -7.45 -10.60
CA VAL A 298 -1.91 -6.56 -10.44
C VAL A 298 -2.34 -5.15 -10.80
N VAL A 299 -1.95 -4.17 -9.99
CA VAL A 299 -2.19 -2.73 -10.22
C VAL A 299 -0.86 -2.01 -10.42
N PHE A 300 -0.87 -0.88 -11.12
CA PHE A 300 0.33 -0.05 -11.20
C PHE A 300 0.53 0.70 -9.88
N GLY A 301 1.75 0.66 -9.36
CA GLY A 301 2.20 1.43 -8.20
C GLY A 301 3.63 1.87 -8.41
N SER A 302 3.95 3.12 -8.06
CA SER A 302 5.26 3.71 -8.31
C SER A 302 6.12 3.92 -7.07
N ASP A 303 5.52 4.07 -5.89
CA ASP A 303 6.20 4.54 -4.67
C ASP A 303 6.92 5.90 -4.91
N PHE A 304 6.37 6.70 -5.82
CA PHE A 304 6.98 7.96 -6.23
C PHE A 304 6.87 9.00 -5.14
N GLY A 305 7.98 9.63 -4.85
CA GLY A 305 8.20 10.54 -3.73
C GLY A 305 9.37 10.08 -2.89
N PRO A 306 9.22 9.10 -2.01
CA PRO A 306 10.33 8.47 -1.27
C PRO A 306 11.35 7.80 -2.18
N VAL A 307 10.89 7.30 -3.33
CA VAL A 307 11.74 6.66 -4.33
C VAL A 307 11.88 7.59 -5.53
N PRO A 308 13.11 8.08 -5.86
CA PRO A 308 13.34 8.97 -7.00
C PRO A 308 13.45 8.22 -8.33
N TYR A 309 13.10 6.94 -8.38
CA TYR A 309 13.11 6.14 -9.60
C TYR A 309 11.99 6.59 -10.53
N GLY A 310 12.31 6.82 -11.80
CA GLY A 310 11.40 7.43 -12.75
C GLY A 310 10.13 6.60 -12.98
N ILE A 311 8.98 7.28 -13.06
CA ILE A 311 7.71 6.63 -13.38
C ILE A 311 7.77 5.98 -14.77
N LYS A 312 8.45 6.60 -15.74
CA LYS A 312 8.62 6.04 -17.10
C LYS A 312 9.29 4.67 -17.09
N GLU A 313 10.34 4.50 -16.31
CA GLU A 313 11.07 3.24 -16.19
C GLU A 313 10.20 2.16 -15.54
N GLN A 314 9.33 2.53 -14.61
CA GLN A 314 8.39 1.60 -13.99
C GLN A 314 7.27 1.21 -14.96
N VAL A 315 6.75 2.15 -15.75
CA VAL A 315 5.82 1.85 -16.85
C VAL A 315 6.48 0.89 -17.86
N GLN A 316 7.73 1.16 -18.26
CA GLN A 316 8.48 0.29 -19.17
C GLN A 316 8.67 -1.12 -18.61
N SER A 317 8.87 -1.28 -17.30
CA SER A 317 8.98 -2.60 -16.67
C SER A 317 7.70 -3.43 -16.83
N VAL A 318 6.52 -2.81 -16.79
CA VAL A 318 5.25 -3.47 -17.10
C VAL A 318 5.12 -3.80 -18.57
N GLU A 319 5.51 -2.87 -19.44
CA GLU A 319 5.46 -3.05 -20.91
C GLU A 319 6.36 -4.17 -21.40
N GLU A 320 7.55 -4.32 -20.79
CA GLU A 320 8.47 -5.41 -21.09
C GLU A 320 7.88 -6.79 -20.79
N VAL A 321 7.08 -6.88 -19.72
CA VAL A 321 6.46 -8.16 -19.30
C VAL A 321 5.21 -8.47 -20.10
N LEU A 322 4.43 -7.45 -20.46
CA LEU A 322 3.12 -7.59 -21.12
C LEU A 322 3.16 -7.01 -22.52
N PRO A 323 3.35 -7.85 -23.56
CA PRO A 323 3.34 -7.41 -24.97
C PRO A 323 1.96 -6.88 -25.42
N SER A 324 0.87 -7.45 -24.87
CA SER A 324 -0.50 -7.08 -25.22
C SER A 324 -0.90 -5.76 -24.57
N VAL A 325 -1.39 -4.80 -25.36
CA VAL A 325 -1.95 -3.53 -24.84
C VAL A 325 -3.15 -3.80 -23.92
N ALA A 326 -4.02 -4.76 -24.28
CA ALA A 326 -5.19 -5.10 -23.49
C ALA A 326 -4.83 -5.64 -22.10
N ASP A 327 -3.71 -6.40 -21.99
CA ASP A 327 -3.23 -6.89 -20.69
C ASP A 327 -2.58 -5.76 -19.88
N ARG A 328 -1.84 -4.85 -20.52
CA ARG A 328 -1.27 -3.67 -19.86
C ARG A 328 -2.34 -2.76 -19.26
N GLU A 329 -3.47 -2.57 -19.96
CA GLU A 329 -4.59 -1.78 -19.45
C GLU A 329 -5.17 -2.32 -18.15
N TRP A 330 -5.14 -3.65 -17.93
CA TRP A 330 -5.53 -4.23 -16.65
C TRP A 330 -4.61 -3.72 -15.52
N VAL A 331 -3.32 -3.77 -15.72
CA VAL A 331 -2.35 -3.30 -14.71
C VAL A 331 -2.41 -1.78 -14.55
N PHE A 332 -2.49 -1.03 -15.65
CA PHE A 332 -2.40 0.43 -15.58
C PHE A 332 -3.66 1.10 -15.03
N TRP A 333 -4.85 0.58 -15.30
CA TRP A 333 -6.06 1.28 -14.85
C TRP A 333 -7.30 0.41 -14.63
N LYS A 334 -7.56 -0.63 -15.41
CA LYS A 334 -8.82 -1.37 -15.32
C LYS A 334 -9.02 -2.05 -13.97
N THR A 335 -7.98 -2.71 -13.45
CA THR A 335 -8.03 -3.32 -12.11
C THR A 335 -8.29 -2.25 -11.06
N SER A 336 -7.52 -1.16 -11.05
CA SER A 336 -7.68 -0.06 -10.10
C SER A 336 -9.06 0.59 -10.20
N ASN A 337 -9.54 0.85 -11.42
CA ASN A 337 -10.89 1.39 -11.64
C ASN A 337 -11.98 0.51 -11.04
N ARG A 338 -11.87 -0.80 -11.24
CA ARG A 338 -12.82 -1.79 -10.72
C ARG A 338 -12.82 -1.84 -9.19
N ILE A 339 -11.63 -2.02 -8.58
CA ILE A 339 -11.53 -2.32 -7.15
C ILE A 339 -11.68 -1.07 -6.27
N PHE A 340 -11.22 0.09 -6.72
CA PHE A 340 -11.35 1.36 -6.00
C PHE A 340 -12.57 2.18 -6.45
N ARG A 341 -13.34 1.70 -7.42
CA ARG A 341 -14.55 2.37 -7.94
C ARG A 341 -14.27 3.82 -8.33
N LEU A 342 -13.26 4.00 -9.17
CA LEU A 342 -12.79 5.34 -9.52
C LEU A 342 -13.71 6.04 -10.52
N GLY A 343 -14.57 5.31 -11.23
CA GLY A 343 -15.47 5.86 -12.24
C GLY A 343 -14.75 6.37 -13.49
N LEU A 344 -13.62 5.74 -13.84
CA LEU A 344 -12.83 6.11 -15.00
C LEU A 344 -13.41 5.47 -16.26
N SER A 345 -13.33 6.22 -17.37
CA SER A 345 -13.61 5.73 -18.74
C SER A 345 -12.42 6.04 -19.64
N ASP A 346 -12.39 5.45 -20.83
CA ASP A 346 -11.37 5.71 -21.85
C ASP A 346 -11.32 7.19 -22.30
N THR A 347 -12.34 7.98 -21.95
CA THR A 347 -12.47 9.39 -22.30
C THR A 347 -12.24 10.37 -21.14
N GLY A 348 -11.94 9.86 -19.92
CA GLY A 348 -11.68 10.68 -18.75
C GLY A 348 -12.48 10.31 -17.50
N PHE A 349 -12.39 11.15 -16.48
CA PHE A 349 -13.08 10.92 -15.21
C PHE A 349 -14.59 11.07 -15.31
N ILE A 350 -15.29 10.07 -14.78
CA ILE A 350 -16.72 10.17 -14.46
C ILE A 350 -16.80 10.35 -12.94
N SER A 351 -17.46 11.41 -12.48
CA SER A 351 -17.69 11.60 -11.04
C SER A 351 -18.54 10.43 -10.51
N ALA A 352 -17.93 9.54 -9.76
CA ALA A 352 -18.67 8.47 -9.08
C ALA A 352 -19.42 9.06 -7.87
N PRO A 353 -20.69 8.66 -7.63
CA PRO A 353 -21.37 9.03 -6.40
C PRO A 353 -20.64 8.45 -5.18
N ALA A 354 -20.65 9.17 -4.06
CA ALA A 354 -20.15 8.66 -2.79
C ALA A 354 -20.81 7.30 -2.47
N LEU A 355 -20.01 6.32 -2.06
CA LEU A 355 -20.52 5.01 -1.69
C LEU A 355 -21.38 5.14 -0.44
N PRO A 356 -22.58 4.53 -0.39
CA PRO A 356 -23.34 4.43 0.84
C PRO A 356 -22.54 3.53 1.81
N VAL A 357 -22.28 4.03 3.02
CA VAL A 357 -21.77 3.19 4.11
C VAL A 357 -22.93 2.27 4.55
N ALA A 358 -22.70 0.98 4.58
CA ALA A 358 -23.70 0.03 5.11
C ALA A 358 -24.01 0.39 6.56
N ALA A 359 -25.30 0.45 6.90
CA ALA A 359 -25.81 0.82 8.22
C ALA A 359 -25.53 -0.26 9.27
#